data_41c350570b3c5a4627c96892b6bc623a
#
_entry.id   41c350570b3c5a4627c96892b6bc623a
#
_cell.length_a   1.000
_cell.length_b   1.000
_cell.length_c   1.000
_cell.angle_alpha   90.00
_cell.angle_beta   90.00
_cell.angle_gamma   90.00
#
_symmetry.space_group_name_H-M   'P 1'
#
loop_
_entity.id
_entity.type
_entity.pdbx_description
1 polymer ?
#
loop_
_entity_poly.entity_id
_entity_poly.type
_entity_poly.pdbx_seq_one_letter_code
_entity_poly.pdbx_strand_id
1 'polypeptide(L)'
;TWNKKAYSKAEGLFGRRMGIIGVGDIGIATAARASAFGIDVIAVAKPGRSDLAVARAEAAGITFVDTLDELLASSDIVSLHVPGSADTKGMVDAAFLAKMKDGAVLLNTSRGDVVDEAALIDAMDNRGMRAGLDVYANEPGSGTAEFDSTLAKHPSVVGTHHVGASTNQAQAAVTDGTIDTVQAYRAGEPVNCVNLDPVPVRAATLTVRHHDRVGVLASVLQILRKEELNVSNMQNRVFAGSKAAVASIDVGHLPSAEIVDEVQALEDVIYISVTPA
;
A
#
# COMPACT_ATOMS: atom_id res chain seq x y z
N THR A 1 24.06 30.45 -25.03
CA THR A 1 23.48 31.78 -25.00
C THR A 1 22.69 31.99 -23.72
N TRP A 2 22.98 33.03 -22.95
CA TRP A 2 22.21 33.39 -21.74
C TRP A 2 20.91 34.09 -22.17
N ASN A 3 19.73 33.45 -21.90
CA ASN A 3 18.43 34.03 -22.24
C ASN A 3 17.48 33.98 -21.04
N LYS A 4 17.52 34.96 -20.16
CA LYS A 4 16.68 35.10 -18.99
C LYS A 4 15.20 35.25 -19.35
N LYS A 5 14.90 35.85 -20.52
CA LYS A 5 13.50 36.08 -20.94
C LYS A 5 12.78 34.81 -21.37
N ALA A 6 13.50 33.73 -21.75
CA ALA A 6 12.90 32.46 -22.15
C ALA A 6 12.05 31.82 -21.02
N TYR A 7 12.37 32.15 -19.76
CA TYR A 7 11.71 31.57 -18.58
C TYR A 7 10.78 32.56 -17.86
N SER A 8 10.56 33.76 -18.41
CA SER A 8 9.76 34.80 -17.73
C SER A 8 8.28 34.50 -17.64
N LYS A 9 7.81 33.50 -18.38
CA LYS A 9 6.42 32.98 -18.36
C LYS A 9 6.32 31.56 -17.76
N ALA A 10 7.41 31.05 -17.20
CA ALA A 10 7.38 29.73 -16.53
C ALA A 10 6.50 29.80 -15.28
N GLU A 11 5.62 28.83 -15.15
CA GLU A 11 4.77 28.71 -13.98
C GLU A 11 5.48 27.85 -12.93
N GLY A 12 5.42 28.30 -11.66
CA GLY A 12 6.01 27.60 -10.52
C GLY A 12 5.19 26.38 -10.07
N LEU A 13 5.64 25.74 -9.01
CA LEU A 13 4.95 24.59 -8.40
C LEU A 13 3.86 25.04 -7.42
N PHE A 14 4.06 26.14 -6.73
CA PHE A 14 3.14 26.65 -5.72
C PHE A 14 1.74 26.91 -6.30
N GLY A 15 0.72 26.39 -5.62
CA GLY A 15 -0.69 26.54 -6.01
C GLY A 15 -1.14 25.62 -7.16
N ARG A 16 -0.26 24.74 -7.67
CA ARG A 16 -0.67 23.69 -8.60
C ARG A 16 -1.33 22.54 -7.89
N ARG A 17 -2.10 21.76 -8.64
CA ARG A 17 -2.73 20.53 -8.15
C ARG A 17 -2.06 19.29 -8.71
N MET A 18 -1.76 18.32 -7.84
CA MET A 18 -1.19 17.03 -8.21
C MET A 18 -2.17 15.89 -7.86
N GLY A 19 -2.56 15.12 -8.87
CA GLY A 19 -3.29 13.87 -8.71
C GLY A 19 -2.33 12.70 -8.50
N ILE A 20 -2.49 11.98 -7.39
CA ILE A 20 -1.73 10.76 -7.07
C ILE A 20 -2.55 9.51 -7.46
N ILE A 21 -2.02 8.72 -8.38
CA ILE A 21 -2.57 7.42 -8.76
C ILE A 21 -1.78 6.32 -8.06
N GLY A 22 -2.40 5.74 -7.01
CA GLY A 22 -1.73 4.76 -6.14
C GLY A 22 -1.23 5.37 -4.83
N VAL A 23 -2.06 5.26 -3.78
CA VAL A 23 -1.79 5.77 -2.42
C VAL A 23 -1.19 4.65 -1.57
N GLY A 24 -0.03 4.14 -1.98
CA GLY A 24 0.87 3.29 -1.21
C GLY A 24 1.97 4.11 -0.53
N ASP A 25 2.97 3.47 0.04
CA ASP A 25 4.06 4.15 0.78
C ASP A 25 4.79 5.19 -0.09
N ILE A 26 5.06 4.87 -1.37
CA ILE A 26 5.73 5.79 -2.31
C ILE A 26 4.82 6.97 -2.64
N GLY A 27 3.53 6.73 -2.95
CA GLY A 27 2.57 7.79 -3.25
C GLY A 27 2.39 8.75 -2.07
N ILE A 28 2.27 8.23 -0.84
CA ILE A 28 2.20 9.01 0.39
C ILE A 28 3.48 9.84 0.60
N ALA A 29 4.65 9.24 0.41
CA ALA A 29 5.93 9.93 0.54
C ALA A 29 6.10 11.04 -0.52
N THR A 30 5.57 10.84 -1.73
CA THR A 30 5.54 11.86 -2.80
C THR A 30 4.60 12.98 -2.43
N ALA A 31 3.39 12.66 -1.95
CA ALA A 31 2.40 13.64 -1.52
C ALA A 31 2.94 14.58 -0.43
N ALA A 32 3.54 14.03 0.62
CA ALA A 32 4.13 14.82 1.71
C ALA A 32 5.18 15.81 1.20
N ARG A 33 5.99 15.42 0.21
CA ARG A 33 7.00 16.31 -0.40
C ARG A 33 6.37 17.35 -1.32
N ALA A 34 5.38 16.96 -2.11
CA ALA A 34 4.64 17.86 -2.99
C ALA A 34 3.91 18.94 -2.18
N SER A 35 3.24 18.56 -1.10
CA SER A 35 2.57 19.49 -0.18
C SER A 35 3.53 20.51 0.43
N ALA A 36 4.78 20.12 0.73
CA ALA A 36 5.81 21.02 1.25
C ALA A 36 6.23 22.09 0.24
N PHE A 37 6.01 21.88 -1.07
CA PHE A 37 6.18 22.89 -2.13
C PHE A 37 4.91 23.72 -2.36
N GLY A 38 3.88 23.57 -1.55
CA GLY A 38 2.61 24.27 -1.72
C GLY A 38 1.76 23.76 -2.88
N ILE A 39 1.94 22.49 -3.25
CA ILE A 39 1.09 21.78 -4.23
C ILE A 39 -0.13 21.22 -3.48
N ASP A 40 -1.32 21.43 -4.04
CA ASP A 40 -2.56 20.81 -3.59
C ASP A 40 -2.60 19.35 -4.08
N VAL A 41 -2.56 18.38 -3.16
CA VAL A 41 -2.45 16.95 -3.52
C VAL A 41 -3.79 16.25 -3.35
N ILE A 42 -4.24 15.58 -4.42
CA ILE A 42 -5.49 14.82 -4.42
C ILE A 42 -5.29 13.37 -4.84
N ALA A 43 -6.16 12.48 -4.36
CA ALA A 43 -6.23 11.10 -4.80
C ALA A 43 -7.68 10.60 -4.81
N VAL A 44 -7.97 9.52 -5.52
CA VAL A 44 -9.32 8.94 -5.55
C VAL A 44 -9.60 8.16 -4.26
N ALA A 45 -10.76 8.41 -3.65
CA ALA A 45 -11.27 7.62 -2.56
C ALA A 45 -11.54 6.18 -3.04
N LYS A 46 -10.93 5.19 -2.39
CA LYS A 46 -11.12 3.78 -2.73
C LYS A 46 -11.93 3.09 -1.63
N PRO A 47 -13.08 2.46 -1.95
CA PRO A 47 -13.83 1.66 -0.98
C PRO A 47 -12.96 0.57 -0.35
N GLY A 48 -13.17 0.31 0.95
CA GLY A 48 -12.45 -0.72 1.69
C GLY A 48 -11.04 -0.33 2.16
N ARG A 49 -10.64 0.94 2.01
CA ARG A 49 -9.41 1.44 2.64
C ARG A 49 -9.64 1.57 4.15
N SER A 50 -8.70 1.07 4.97
CA SER A 50 -8.81 1.19 6.43
C SER A 50 -8.69 2.66 6.88
N ASP A 51 -9.32 2.99 8.01
CA ASP A 51 -9.26 4.33 8.59
C ASP A 51 -7.82 4.80 8.85
N LEU A 52 -6.95 3.88 9.27
CA LEU A 52 -5.52 4.15 9.46
C LEU A 52 -4.83 4.54 8.14
N ALA A 53 -5.14 3.87 7.04
CA ALA A 53 -4.57 4.18 5.74
C ALA A 53 -5.10 5.52 5.20
N VAL A 54 -6.35 5.85 5.48
CA VAL A 54 -6.94 7.17 5.18
C VAL A 54 -6.22 8.26 5.99
N ALA A 55 -6.14 8.10 7.31
CA ALA A 55 -5.47 9.07 8.19
C ALA A 55 -3.99 9.30 7.82
N ARG A 56 -3.25 8.24 7.43
CA ARG A 56 -1.87 8.39 6.93
C ARG A 56 -1.79 9.22 5.65
N ALA A 57 -2.73 9.05 4.73
CA ALA A 57 -2.77 9.79 3.48
C ALA A 57 -3.12 11.28 3.73
N GLU A 58 -4.11 11.55 4.57
CA GLU A 58 -4.50 12.91 4.96
C GLU A 58 -3.38 13.65 5.71
N ALA A 59 -2.68 12.96 6.62
CA ALA A 59 -1.51 13.51 7.32
C ALA A 59 -0.36 13.86 6.36
N ALA A 60 -0.28 13.22 5.18
CA ALA A 60 0.66 13.56 4.12
C ALA A 60 0.17 14.68 3.20
N GLY A 61 -1.00 15.29 3.48
CA GLY A 61 -1.59 16.38 2.72
C GLY A 61 -2.45 15.93 1.54
N ILE A 62 -2.89 14.66 1.49
CA ILE A 62 -3.79 14.17 0.43
C ILE A 62 -5.24 14.50 0.80
N THR A 63 -5.95 15.15 -0.11
CA THR A 63 -7.41 15.28 -0.08
C THR A 63 -8.01 14.25 -1.04
N PHE A 64 -9.05 13.54 -0.60
CA PHE A 64 -9.71 12.55 -1.46
C PHE A 64 -10.82 13.18 -2.30
N VAL A 65 -10.89 12.73 -3.57
CA VAL A 65 -11.95 13.04 -4.53
C VAL A 65 -12.69 11.76 -4.88
N ASP A 66 -13.92 11.88 -5.41
CA ASP A 66 -14.81 10.73 -5.62
C ASP A 66 -14.43 9.90 -6.86
N THR A 67 -13.96 10.53 -7.92
CA THR A 67 -13.76 9.86 -9.21
C THR A 67 -12.38 10.14 -9.82
N LEU A 68 -11.92 9.19 -10.66
CA LEU A 68 -10.72 9.37 -11.46
C LEU A 68 -10.87 10.54 -12.45
N ASP A 69 -12.04 10.70 -13.03
CA ASP A 69 -12.32 11.77 -13.99
C ASP A 69 -12.16 13.16 -13.34
N GLU A 70 -12.66 13.33 -12.13
CA GLU A 70 -12.47 14.55 -11.35
C GLU A 70 -10.99 14.80 -11.05
N LEU A 71 -10.26 13.77 -10.64
CA LEU A 71 -8.83 13.87 -10.40
C LEU A 71 -8.10 14.34 -11.67
N LEU A 72 -8.33 13.69 -12.80
CA LEU A 72 -7.65 13.98 -14.07
C LEU A 72 -7.99 15.38 -14.58
N ALA A 73 -9.26 15.76 -14.58
CA ALA A 73 -9.71 17.04 -15.08
C ALA A 73 -9.24 18.23 -14.23
N SER A 74 -8.99 18.02 -12.93
CA SER A 74 -8.56 19.09 -12.03
C SER A 74 -7.07 19.17 -11.81
N SER A 75 -6.27 18.15 -12.18
CA SER A 75 -4.82 18.10 -11.91
C SER A 75 -3.99 18.78 -12.98
N ASP A 76 -2.98 19.54 -12.56
CA ASP A 76 -1.91 20.08 -13.42
C ASP A 76 -0.76 19.08 -13.58
N ILE A 77 -0.63 18.17 -12.59
CA ILE A 77 0.37 17.12 -12.55
C ILE A 77 -0.35 15.83 -12.16
N VAL A 78 -0.08 14.72 -12.86
CA VAL A 78 -0.55 13.39 -12.47
C VAL A 78 0.66 12.49 -12.24
N SER A 79 0.76 11.87 -11.08
CA SER A 79 1.90 11.03 -10.69
C SER A 79 1.44 9.60 -10.44
N LEU A 80 2.10 8.64 -11.11
CA LEU A 80 1.75 7.22 -11.09
C LEU A 80 2.60 6.47 -10.05
N HIS A 81 1.95 5.76 -9.14
CA HIS A 81 2.54 4.95 -8.06
C HIS A 81 1.83 3.60 -7.93
N VAL A 82 1.50 2.99 -9.07
CA VAL A 82 0.82 1.70 -9.14
C VAL A 82 1.80 0.57 -9.48
N PRO A 83 1.57 -0.67 -9.02
CA PRO A 83 2.38 -1.81 -9.45
C PRO A 83 2.14 -2.11 -10.92
N GLY A 84 3.10 -2.77 -11.59
CA GLY A 84 2.88 -3.41 -12.87
C GLY A 84 2.07 -4.69 -12.67
N SER A 85 0.87 -4.76 -13.25
CA SER A 85 -0.03 -5.91 -13.19
C SER A 85 -0.91 -5.95 -14.43
N ALA A 86 -1.66 -7.05 -14.60
CA ALA A 86 -2.63 -7.14 -15.69
C ALA A 86 -3.68 -6.01 -15.65
N ASP A 87 -4.06 -5.57 -14.44
CA ASP A 87 -5.08 -4.53 -14.24
C ASP A 87 -4.55 -3.11 -14.50
N THR A 88 -3.24 -2.91 -14.43
CA THR A 88 -2.61 -1.57 -14.59
C THR A 88 -1.88 -1.42 -15.92
N LYS A 89 -1.70 -2.51 -16.66
CA LYS A 89 -1.06 -2.49 -17.98
C LYS A 89 -1.89 -1.66 -18.95
N GLY A 90 -1.26 -0.63 -19.54
CA GLY A 90 -1.92 0.29 -20.47
C GLY A 90 -3.04 1.11 -19.84
N MET A 91 -3.06 1.25 -18.52
CA MET A 91 -4.06 2.05 -17.82
C MET A 91 -4.08 3.51 -18.28
N VAL A 92 -2.91 4.05 -18.60
CA VAL A 92 -2.77 5.41 -19.13
C VAL A 92 -2.81 5.32 -20.66
N ASP A 93 -4.00 5.22 -21.19
CA ASP A 93 -4.33 5.18 -22.61
C ASP A 93 -4.78 6.55 -23.14
N ALA A 94 -5.18 6.62 -24.39
CA ALA A 94 -5.69 7.84 -25.02
C ALA A 94 -6.93 8.39 -24.29
N ALA A 95 -7.82 7.55 -23.78
CA ALA A 95 -9.03 7.99 -23.07
C ALA A 95 -8.69 8.58 -21.70
N PHE A 96 -7.71 8.01 -20.98
CA PHE A 96 -7.17 8.57 -19.75
C PHE A 96 -6.53 9.94 -20.00
N LEU A 97 -5.63 10.01 -20.99
CA LEU A 97 -4.92 11.25 -21.33
C LEU A 97 -5.88 12.34 -21.80
N ALA A 98 -6.93 12.00 -22.55
CA ALA A 98 -7.93 12.96 -23.01
C ALA A 98 -8.66 13.67 -21.88
N LYS A 99 -8.76 13.08 -20.68
CA LYS A 99 -9.37 13.67 -19.50
C LYS A 99 -8.45 14.60 -18.71
N MET A 100 -7.14 14.55 -18.95
CA MET A 100 -6.19 15.45 -18.31
C MET A 100 -6.27 16.86 -18.94
N LYS A 101 -5.79 17.86 -18.22
CA LYS A 101 -5.69 19.23 -18.73
C LYS A 101 -4.68 19.34 -19.90
N ASP A 102 -4.92 20.25 -20.82
CA ASP A 102 -3.91 20.63 -21.79
C ASP A 102 -2.70 21.24 -21.07
N GLY A 103 -1.50 20.89 -21.52
CA GLY A 103 -0.25 21.31 -20.88
C GLY A 103 0.05 20.63 -19.54
N ALA A 104 -0.75 19.67 -19.10
CA ALA A 104 -0.50 18.90 -17.87
C ALA A 104 0.80 18.11 -17.94
N VAL A 105 1.32 17.72 -16.78
CA VAL A 105 2.53 16.91 -16.63
C VAL A 105 2.15 15.51 -16.15
N LEU A 106 2.57 14.47 -16.87
CA LEU A 106 2.49 13.08 -16.41
C LEU A 106 3.85 12.67 -15.81
N LEU A 107 3.83 12.12 -14.60
CA LEU A 107 5.02 11.55 -13.94
C LEU A 107 4.86 10.04 -13.81
N ASN A 108 5.81 9.27 -14.35
CA ASN A 108 5.86 7.82 -14.18
C ASN A 108 7.23 7.36 -13.67
N THR A 109 7.26 6.98 -12.41
CA THR A 109 8.39 6.33 -11.74
C THR A 109 8.00 4.95 -11.23
N SER A 110 6.94 4.35 -11.80
CA SER A 110 6.41 3.06 -11.39
C SER A 110 6.83 1.93 -12.35
N ARG A 111 6.08 1.72 -13.43
CA ARG A 111 6.40 0.74 -14.48
C ARG A 111 6.05 1.31 -15.85
N GLY A 112 6.89 1.02 -16.86
CA GLY A 112 6.73 1.57 -18.22
C GLY A 112 5.47 1.08 -18.90
N ASP A 113 5.10 -0.19 -18.74
CA ASP A 113 3.94 -0.83 -19.34
C ASP A 113 2.57 -0.32 -18.84
N VAL A 114 2.55 0.51 -17.80
CA VAL A 114 1.35 1.22 -17.32
C VAL A 114 0.87 2.27 -18.33
N VAL A 115 1.77 2.79 -19.17
CA VAL A 115 1.52 3.89 -20.11
C VAL A 115 1.54 3.39 -21.55
N ASP A 116 0.51 3.73 -22.31
CA ASP A 116 0.57 3.66 -23.79
C ASP A 116 1.44 4.79 -24.29
N GLU A 117 2.68 4.45 -24.69
CA GLU A 117 3.67 5.42 -25.14
C GLU A 117 3.24 6.17 -26.41
N ALA A 118 2.51 5.50 -27.33
CA ALA A 118 2.05 6.13 -28.55
C ALA A 118 0.96 7.19 -28.23
N ALA A 119 0.03 6.85 -27.34
CA ALA A 119 -1.00 7.79 -26.87
C ALA A 119 -0.39 8.98 -26.12
N LEU A 120 0.67 8.77 -25.35
CA LEU A 120 1.36 9.84 -24.63
C LEU A 120 2.09 10.78 -25.59
N ILE A 121 2.75 10.25 -26.63
CA ILE A 121 3.40 11.06 -27.67
C ILE A 121 2.36 11.92 -28.38
N ASP A 122 1.23 11.35 -28.79
CA ASP A 122 0.14 12.11 -29.44
C ASP A 122 -0.38 13.22 -28.53
N ALA A 123 -0.57 12.97 -27.25
CA ALA A 123 -1.01 13.98 -26.28
C ALA A 123 0.02 15.09 -26.07
N MET A 124 1.32 14.78 -26.13
CA MET A 124 2.38 15.78 -26.05
C MET A 124 2.42 16.67 -27.30
N ASP A 125 2.29 16.06 -28.49
CA ASP A 125 2.32 16.77 -29.76
C ASP A 125 1.10 17.69 -29.95
N ASN A 126 -0.10 17.20 -29.61
CA ASN A 126 -1.35 17.87 -29.95
C ASN A 126 -1.94 18.72 -28.81
N ARG A 127 -1.56 18.45 -27.55
CA ARG A 127 -2.13 19.11 -26.37
C ARG A 127 -1.08 19.79 -25.49
N GLY A 128 0.18 19.80 -25.92
CA GLY A 128 1.27 20.44 -25.20
C GLY A 128 1.58 19.81 -23.83
N MET A 129 1.18 18.56 -23.62
CA MET A 129 1.49 17.82 -22.40
C MET A 129 3.01 17.60 -22.27
N ARG A 130 3.47 17.32 -21.07
CA ARG A 130 4.86 17.01 -20.74
C ARG A 130 4.94 15.77 -19.90
N ALA A 131 6.09 15.10 -19.91
CA ALA A 131 6.27 13.92 -19.07
C ALA A 131 7.62 13.92 -18.34
N GLY A 132 7.61 13.38 -17.11
CA GLY A 132 8.79 13.01 -16.35
C GLY A 132 8.79 11.50 -16.16
N LEU A 133 9.76 10.79 -16.74
CA LEU A 133 9.76 9.33 -16.82
C LEU A 133 11.06 8.75 -16.27
N ASP A 134 10.97 7.78 -15.36
CA ASP A 134 12.10 6.95 -14.93
C ASP A 134 12.05 5.57 -15.57
N VAL A 135 10.89 5.20 -16.17
CA VAL A 135 10.59 3.88 -16.70
C VAL A 135 9.95 3.94 -18.08
N TYR A 136 10.18 2.93 -18.93
CA TYR A 136 9.70 2.83 -20.29
C TYR A 136 9.20 1.42 -20.61
N ALA A 137 8.25 1.28 -21.55
CA ALA A 137 7.61 0.01 -21.85
C ALA A 137 8.58 -1.09 -22.33
N ASN A 138 9.61 -0.71 -23.07
CA ASN A 138 10.60 -1.62 -23.67
C ASN A 138 12.01 -1.37 -23.13
N GLU A 139 12.14 -1.03 -21.86
CA GLU A 139 13.46 -0.80 -21.27
C GLU A 139 14.31 -2.07 -21.25
N PRO A 140 15.63 -1.96 -21.41
CA PRO A 140 16.53 -3.11 -21.35
C PRO A 140 16.49 -3.78 -19.97
N GLY A 141 16.41 -5.12 -19.95
CA GLY A 141 16.42 -5.92 -18.73
C GLY A 141 17.80 -6.04 -18.06
N SER A 142 18.85 -5.44 -18.60
CA SER A 142 20.23 -5.52 -18.09
C SER A 142 20.84 -4.15 -17.88
N GLY A 143 21.77 -4.03 -16.91
CA GLY A 143 22.31 -2.78 -16.39
C GLY A 143 23.01 -1.83 -17.38
N THR A 144 23.42 -2.29 -18.57
CA THR A 144 23.97 -1.43 -19.63
C THR A 144 23.61 -2.00 -20.99
N ALA A 145 22.84 -1.24 -21.76
CA ALA A 145 22.45 -1.60 -23.10
C ALA A 145 22.15 -0.34 -23.92
N GLU A 146 22.19 -0.44 -25.26
CA GLU A 146 21.63 0.59 -26.11
C GLU A 146 20.12 0.60 -25.99
N PHE A 147 19.55 1.80 -25.84
CA PHE A 147 18.11 1.99 -25.73
C PHE A 147 17.67 3.08 -26.71
N ASP A 148 16.89 2.67 -27.70
CA ASP A 148 16.30 3.56 -28.68
C ASP A 148 14.79 3.65 -28.48
N SER A 149 14.31 4.78 -27.96
CA SER A 149 12.90 5.03 -27.70
C SER A 149 12.51 6.40 -28.25
N THR A 150 11.47 6.42 -29.09
CA THR A 150 10.89 7.67 -29.61
C THR A 150 10.39 8.54 -28.44
N LEU A 151 9.78 7.93 -27.43
CA LEU A 151 9.29 8.62 -26.24
C LEU A 151 10.45 9.25 -25.45
N ALA A 152 11.53 8.50 -25.20
CA ALA A 152 12.68 9.03 -24.46
C ALA A 152 13.40 10.20 -25.16
N LYS A 153 13.31 10.27 -26.49
CA LYS A 153 13.90 11.36 -27.33
C LYS A 153 12.95 12.53 -27.50
N HIS A 154 11.72 12.44 -27.05
CA HIS A 154 10.72 13.49 -27.25
C HIS A 154 11.10 14.77 -26.47
N PRO A 155 11.03 15.99 -27.08
CA PRO A 155 11.48 17.22 -26.45
C PRO A 155 10.69 17.63 -25.20
N SER A 156 9.46 17.12 -25.04
CA SER A 156 8.61 17.35 -23.87
C SER A 156 8.82 16.32 -22.77
N VAL A 157 9.80 15.43 -22.90
CA VAL A 157 10.13 14.40 -21.89
C VAL A 157 11.41 14.78 -21.15
N VAL A 158 11.37 14.68 -19.83
CA VAL A 158 12.55 14.61 -18.98
C VAL A 158 12.63 13.18 -18.44
N GLY A 159 13.70 12.45 -18.80
CA GLY A 159 13.82 11.03 -18.49
C GLY A 159 15.09 10.68 -17.71
N THR A 160 15.00 9.59 -16.95
CA THR A 160 16.10 8.91 -16.28
C THR A 160 16.07 7.41 -16.63
N HIS A 161 17.07 6.65 -16.20
CA HIS A 161 17.32 5.29 -16.66
C HIS A 161 16.92 4.25 -15.61
N HIS A 162 15.68 4.31 -15.09
CA HIS A 162 15.15 3.45 -14.04
C HIS A 162 16.05 3.42 -12.79
N VAL A 163 16.38 4.62 -12.32
CA VAL A 163 17.35 4.81 -11.23
C VAL A 163 16.71 5.13 -9.88
N GLY A 164 15.39 5.16 -9.77
CA GLY A 164 14.66 5.57 -8.57
C GLY A 164 15.03 4.80 -7.29
N ALA A 165 15.41 3.52 -7.41
CA ALA A 165 15.88 2.68 -6.30
C ALA A 165 17.39 2.40 -6.36
N SER A 166 18.17 3.09 -7.20
CA SER A 166 19.59 2.79 -7.47
C SER A 166 20.56 3.66 -6.66
N THR A 167 20.13 4.15 -5.50
CA THR A 167 21.01 4.89 -4.58
C THR A 167 21.59 3.99 -3.50
N ASN A 168 22.75 4.34 -2.95
CA ASN A 168 23.36 3.61 -1.83
C ASN A 168 22.41 3.51 -0.63
N GLN A 169 21.66 4.58 -0.34
CA GLN A 169 20.69 4.62 0.74
C GLN A 169 19.53 3.66 0.50
N ALA A 170 19.01 3.59 -0.73
CA ALA A 170 17.94 2.66 -1.08
C ALA A 170 18.42 1.20 -0.98
N GLN A 171 19.62 0.89 -1.45
CA GLN A 171 20.21 -0.45 -1.34
C GLN A 171 20.45 -0.85 0.12
N ALA A 172 20.93 0.04 0.96
CA ALA A 172 21.09 -0.21 2.39
C ALA A 172 19.71 -0.47 3.05
N ALA A 173 18.70 0.36 2.77
CA ALA A 173 17.37 0.17 3.33
C ALA A 173 16.71 -1.15 2.90
N VAL A 174 16.90 -1.59 1.65
CA VAL A 174 16.43 -2.91 1.18
C VAL A 174 17.13 -4.04 1.94
N THR A 175 18.46 -3.92 2.15
CA THR A 175 19.25 -4.92 2.89
C THR A 175 18.77 -5.02 4.33
N ASP A 176 18.66 -3.91 5.03
CA ASP A 176 18.22 -3.84 6.42
C ASP A 176 16.80 -4.40 6.57
N GLY A 177 15.86 -3.95 5.73
CA GLY A 177 14.47 -4.44 5.74
C GLY A 177 14.35 -5.94 5.43
N THR A 178 15.26 -6.49 4.60
CA THR A 178 15.31 -7.93 4.34
C THR A 178 15.77 -8.69 5.58
N ILE A 179 16.82 -8.20 6.25
CA ILE A 179 17.33 -8.79 7.49
C ILE A 179 16.27 -8.77 8.58
N ASP A 180 15.61 -7.63 8.78
CA ASP A 180 14.53 -7.47 9.77
C ASP A 180 13.37 -8.43 9.50
N THR A 181 12.95 -8.59 8.25
CA THR A 181 11.91 -9.54 7.86
C THR A 181 12.31 -10.99 8.18
N VAL A 182 13.54 -11.40 7.89
CA VAL A 182 14.04 -12.74 8.20
C VAL A 182 14.10 -12.97 9.71
N GLN A 183 14.56 -11.97 10.47
CA GLN A 183 14.64 -12.06 11.94
C GLN A 183 13.26 -12.17 12.57
N ALA A 184 12.31 -11.35 12.13
CA ALA A 184 10.91 -11.38 12.59
C ALA A 184 10.25 -12.74 12.28
N TYR A 185 10.47 -13.27 11.07
CA TYR A 185 9.97 -14.60 10.70
C TYR A 185 10.54 -15.70 11.62
N ARG A 186 11.84 -15.66 11.92
CA ARG A 186 12.49 -16.62 12.85
C ARG A 186 11.98 -16.51 14.28
N ALA A 187 11.55 -15.31 14.70
CA ALA A 187 10.94 -15.07 16.00
C ALA A 187 9.47 -15.51 16.06
N GLY A 188 8.86 -15.92 14.93
CA GLY A 188 7.44 -16.27 14.84
C GLY A 188 6.51 -15.06 14.74
N GLU A 189 7.04 -13.88 14.47
CA GLU A 189 6.32 -12.61 14.33
C GLU A 189 6.52 -12.02 12.93
N PRO A 190 5.99 -12.65 11.86
CA PRO A 190 6.24 -12.21 10.49
C PRO A 190 5.70 -10.80 10.27
N VAL A 191 6.53 -9.95 9.64
CA VAL A 191 6.22 -8.56 9.30
C VAL A 191 6.19 -8.38 7.78
N ASN A 192 5.58 -7.29 7.30
CA ASN A 192 5.50 -6.94 5.88
C ASN A 192 4.84 -8.05 5.01
N CYS A 193 3.94 -8.83 5.57
CA CYS A 193 3.21 -9.86 4.84
C CYS A 193 2.14 -9.22 3.96
N VAL A 194 2.18 -9.54 2.65
CA VAL A 194 1.20 -9.02 1.66
C VAL A 194 -0.06 -9.88 1.56
N ASN A 195 -0.06 -11.06 2.18
CA ASN A 195 -1.10 -12.07 2.12
C ASN A 195 -1.63 -12.48 3.52
N LEU A 196 -1.26 -11.75 4.55
CA LEU A 196 -1.85 -11.85 5.88
C LEU A 196 -2.58 -10.55 6.20
N ASP A 197 -3.73 -10.66 6.81
CA ASP A 197 -4.43 -9.50 7.36
C ASP A 197 -3.58 -8.90 8.50
N PRO A 198 -3.19 -7.61 8.42
CA PRO A 198 -2.39 -6.99 9.48
C PRO A 198 -3.13 -6.89 10.82
N VAL A 199 -4.45 -6.92 10.78
CA VAL A 199 -5.34 -6.99 11.94
C VAL A 199 -6.41 -8.04 11.65
N PRO A 200 -6.26 -9.27 12.17
CA PRO A 200 -7.32 -10.27 12.08
C PRO A 200 -8.63 -9.68 12.65
N VAL A 201 -9.75 -9.96 11.98
CA VAL A 201 -11.07 -9.58 12.52
C VAL A 201 -11.20 -10.21 13.91
N ARG A 202 -11.17 -9.37 14.94
CA ARG A 202 -11.29 -9.76 16.33
C ARG A 202 -12.48 -9.03 16.94
N ALA A 203 -13.52 -9.74 17.30
CA ALA A 203 -14.63 -9.18 18.06
C ALA A 203 -14.48 -9.44 19.58
N ALA A 204 -13.76 -10.51 19.93
CA ALA A 204 -13.43 -10.81 21.31
C ALA A 204 -12.17 -11.66 21.43
N THR A 205 -11.54 -11.61 22.61
CA THR A 205 -10.48 -12.53 23.02
C THR A 205 -10.97 -13.37 24.21
N LEU A 206 -10.93 -14.71 24.04
CA LEU A 206 -11.13 -15.64 25.14
C LEU A 206 -9.77 -15.92 25.79
N THR A 207 -9.68 -15.69 27.10
CA THR A 207 -8.51 -16.09 27.89
C THR A 207 -8.86 -17.32 28.71
N VAL A 208 -8.30 -18.48 28.32
CA VAL A 208 -8.56 -19.77 28.98
C VAL A 208 -7.34 -20.18 29.77
N ARG A 209 -7.46 -20.25 31.09
CA ARG A 209 -6.46 -20.87 31.97
C ARG A 209 -6.81 -22.35 32.15
N HIS A 210 -5.86 -23.22 31.92
CA HIS A 210 -6.12 -24.66 31.93
C HIS A 210 -4.91 -25.44 32.46
N HIS A 211 -5.15 -26.67 32.87
CA HIS A 211 -4.08 -27.61 33.15
C HIS A 211 -3.34 -27.94 31.86
N ASP A 212 -2.00 -28.00 31.91
CA ASP A 212 -1.18 -28.33 30.73
C ASP A 212 -1.25 -29.83 30.46
N ARG A 213 -2.32 -30.25 29.81
CA ARG A 213 -2.61 -31.65 29.47
C ARG A 213 -2.95 -31.79 27.99
N VAL A 214 -2.61 -32.95 27.43
CA VAL A 214 -2.94 -33.29 26.05
C VAL A 214 -4.47 -33.29 25.85
N GLY A 215 -4.93 -32.59 24.79
CA GLY A 215 -6.35 -32.60 24.39
C GLY A 215 -7.18 -31.44 24.95
N VAL A 216 -6.73 -30.71 25.99
CA VAL A 216 -7.54 -29.63 26.59
C VAL A 216 -7.91 -28.57 25.57
N LEU A 217 -6.95 -28.05 24.81
CA LEU A 217 -7.22 -27.03 23.76
C LEU A 217 -8.10 -27.59 22.64
N ALA A 218 -7.95 -28.88 22.30
CA ALA A 218 -8.82 -29.51 21.31
C ALA A 218 -10.29 -29.53 21.79
N SER A 219 -10.54 -29.82 23.07
CA SER A 219 -11.88 -29.79 23.66
C SER A 219 -12.47 -28.38 23.68
N VAL A 220 -11.66 -27.36 24.01
CA VAL A 220 -12.07 -25.95 23.92
C VAL A 220 -12.46 -25.59 22.49
N LEU A 221 -11.63 -25.90 21.50
CA LEU A 221 -11.89 -25.59 20.09
C LEU A 221 -13.12 -26.33 19.54
N GLN A 222 -13.40 -27.56 20.03
CA GLN A 222 -14.61 -28.30 19.67
C GLN A 222 -15.89 -27.60 20.16
N ILE A 223 -15.85 -27.00 21.36
CA ILE A 223 -16.96 -26.20 21.87
C ILE A 223 -17.15 -24.93 21.03
N LEU A 224 -16.08 -24.18 20.76
CA LEU A 224 -16.16 -22.98 19.92
C LEU A 224 -16.74 -23.29 18.54
N ARG A 225 -16.44 -24.46 17.97
CA ARG A 225 -16.99 -24.92 16.69
C ARG A 225 -18.49 -25.04 16.69
N LYS A 226 -19.15 -25.37 17.84
CA LYS A 226 -20.62 -25.54 17.93
C LYS A 226 -21.35 -24.23 17.59
N GLU A 227 -20.77 -23.10 17.90
CA GLU A 227 -21.31 -21.77 17.63
C GLU A 227 -20.67 -21.14 16.35
N GLU A 228 -19.99 -21.96 15.53
CA GLU A 228 -19.31 -21.53 14.30
C GLU A 228 -18.32 -20.38 14.53
N LEU A 229 -17.75 -20.29 15.75
CA LEU A 229 -16.75 -19.29 16.10
C LEU A 229 -15.44 -19.57 15.35
N ASN A 230 -15.12 -18.69 14.40
CA ASN A 230 -13.83 -18.76 13.71
C ASN A 230 -12.73 -18.19 14.61
N VAL A 231 -11.63 -18.93 14.74
CA VAL A 231 -10.44 -18.49 15.48
C VAL A 231 -9.49 -17.82 14.50
N SER A 232 -9.26 -16.53 14.69
CA SER A 232 -8.36 -15.73 13.85
C SER A 232 -6.92 -15.75 14.34
N ASN A 233 -6.70 -15.94 15.65
CA ASN A 233 -5.39 -16.08 16.26
C ASN A 233 -5.50 -16.90 17.55
N MET A 234 -4.44 -17.65 17.89
CA MET A 234 -4.36 -18.38 19.16
C MET A 234 -2.91 -18.45 19.63
N GLN A 235 -2.70 -18.13 20.90
CA GLN A 235 -1.42 -18.32 21.58
C GLN A 235 -1.63 -19.11 22.85
N ASN A 236 -0.77 -20.11 23.09
CA ASN A 236 -0.75 -20.85 24.35
C ASN A 236 0.61 -20.66 25.05
N ARG A 237 0.59 -20.27 26.31
CA ARG A 237 1.78 -20.07 27.13
C ARG A 237 1.72 -20.93 28.38
N VAL A 238 2.69 -21.81 28.51
CA VAL A 238 2.81 -22.70 29.67
C VAL A 238 3.50 -21.96 30.83
N PHE A 239 2.93 -22.05 32.02
CA PHE A 239 3.55 -21.46 33.23
C PHE A 239 4.77 -22.27 33.69
N ALA A 240 5.67 -21.60 34.40
CA ALA A 240 6.81 -22.26 35.00
C ALA A 240 6.37 -23.47 35.85
N GLY A 241 7.01 -24.62 35.60
CA GLY A 241 6.64 -25.89 36.27
C GLY A 241 5.65 -26.75 35.49
N SER A 242 5.23 -26.33 34.29
CA SER A 242 4.46 -27.14 33.30
C SER A 242 3.19 -27.83 33.85
N LYS A 243 2.55 -27.22 34.84
CA LYS A 243 1.30 -27.76 35.43
C LYS A 243 0.04 -27.09 34.89
N ALA A 244 0.19 -25.87 34.40
CA ALA A 244 -0.91 -25.07 33.86
C ALA A 244 -0.41 -24.20 32.71
N ALA A 245 -1.36 -23.78 31.91
CA ALA A 245 -1.11 -22.86 30.77
C ALA A 245 -2.24 -21.85 30.66
N VAL A 246 -2.01 -20.81 29.85
CA VAL A 246 -3.01 -19.83 29.46
C VAL A 246 -3.05 -19.76 27.94
N ALA A 247 -4.24 -19.99 27.39
CA ALA A 247 -4.52 -19.78 25.97
C ALA A 247 -5.27 -18.46 25.79
N SER A 248 -4.78 -17.64 24.85
CA SER A 248 -5.46 -16.45 24.33
C SER A 248 -5.97 -16.79 22.94
N ILE A 249 -7.29 -16.69 22.74
CA ILE A 249 -7.98 -17.14 21.52
C ILE A 249 -8.81 -15.97 21.00
N ASP A 250 -8.43 -15.43 19.85
CA ASP A 250 -9.14 -14.33 19.19
C ASP A 250 -10.22 -14.89 18.26
N VAL A 251 -11.45 -14.39 18.40
CA VAL A 251 -12.63 -14.88 17.68
C VAL A 251 -13.36 -13.75 16.94
N GLY A 252 -14.02 -14.12 15.83
CA GLY A 252 -14.63 -13.17 14.89
C GLY A 252 -15.97 -12.57 15.37
N HIS A 253 -16.60 -13.12 16.42
CA HIS A 253 -17.79 -12.56 17.09
C HIS A 253 -17.79 -12.92 18.58
N LEU A 254 -18.61 -12.24 19.37
CA LEU A 254 -18.75 -12.50 20.81
C LEU A 254 -19.35 -13.90 21.03
N PRO A 255 -18.71 -14.75 21.85
CA PRO A 255 -19.30 -16.04 22.23
C PRO A 255 -20.55 -15.84 23.09
N SER A 256 -21.51 -16.75 22.98
CA SER A 256 -22.67 -16.76 23.87
C SER A 256 -22.24 -17.14 25.30
N ALA A 257 -23.08 -16.79 26.28
CA ALA A 257 -22.85 -17.19 27.66
C ALA A 257 -22.82 -18.72 27.80
N GLU A 258 -23.66 -19.44 27.05
CA GLU A 258 -23.74 -20.91 27.06
C GLU A 258 -22.39 -21.54 26.64
N ILE A 259 -21.75 -21.06 25.61
CA ILE A 259 -20.42 -21.54 25.16
C ILE A 259 -19.34 -21.25 26.21
N VAL A 260 -19.38 -20.08 26.85
CA VAL A 260 -18.43 -19.71 27.89
C VAL A 260 -18.60 -20.67 29.10
N ASP A 261 -19.86 -20.94 29.52
CA ASP A 261 -20.17 -21.86 30.61
C ASP A 261 -19.76 -23.31 30.25
N GLU A 262 -19.96 -23.73 29.01
CA GLU A 262 -19.55 -25.06 28.53
C GLU A 262 -18.03 -25.23 28.56
N VAL A 263 -17.27 -24.21 28.13
CA VAL A 263 -15.81 -24.22 28.23
C VAL A 263 -15.37 -24.24 29.70
N GLN A 264 -16.00 -23.44 30.56
CA GLN A 264 -15.70 -23.41 31.99
C GLN A 264 -15.97 -24.75 32.68
N ALA A 265 -16.93 -25.51 32.18
CA ALA A 265 -17.29 -26.82 32.74
C ALA A 265 -16.32 -27.97 32.39
N LEU A 266 -15.37 -27.74 31.48
CA LEU A 266 -14.35 -28.75 31.17
C LEU A 266 -13.45 -29.00 32.38
N GLU A 267 -13.21 -30.29 32.71
CA GLU A 267 -12.45 -30.75 33.91
C GLU A 267 -11.06 -30.09 34.03
N ASP A 268 -10.39 -29.88 32.88
CA ASP A 268 -9.04 -29.32 32.84
C ASP A 268 -8.99 -27.79 32.62
N VAL A 269 -10.14 -27.13 32.56
CA VAL A 269 -10.21 -25.67 32.50
C VAL A 269 -10.31 -25.08 33.90
N ILE A 270 -9.35 -24.23 34.25
CA ILE A 270 -9.31 -23.58 35.56
C ILE A 270 -10.21 -22.35 35.56
N TYR A 271 -10.13 -21.55 34.48
CA TYR A 271 -10.90 -20.31 34.37
C TYR A 271 -10.94 -19.81 32.92
N ILE A 272 -12.07 -19.26 32.54
CA ILE A 272 -12.24 -18.56 31.27
C ILE A 272 -12.73 -17.12 31.49
N SER A 273 -12.23 -16.20 30.71
CA SER A 273 -12.75 -14.82 30.60
C SER A 273 -12.86 -14.39 29.14
N VAL A 274 -13.82 -13.54 28.84
CA VAL A 274 -14.04 -12.95 27.52
C VAL A 274 -13.82 -11.45 27.61
N THR A 275 -12.96 -10.93 26.75
CA THR A 275 -12.69 -9.50 26.60
C THR A 275 -13.15 -9.08 25.23
N PRO A 276 -14.18 -8.22 25.07
CA PRO A 276 -14.52 -7.60 23.79
C PRO A 276 -13.36 -6.78 23.20
N ALA A 277 -13.33 -6.65 21.86
CA ALA A 277 -12.28 -5.94 21.13
C ALA A 277 -12.34 -4.42 21.33
#